data_d72f1b8a90fc028bc34cd47797937902
#
_entry.id   d72f1b8a90fc028bc34cd47797937902
#
_cell.length_a   1.000
_cell.length_b   1.000
_cell.length_c   1.000
_cell.angle_alpha   90.00
_cell.angle_beta   90.00
_cell.angle_gamma   90.00
#
_symmetry.space_group_name_H-M   'P 1'
#
loop_
_entity.id
_entity.type
_entity.pdbx_description
1 polymer ?
#
loop_
_entity_poly.entity_id
_entity_poly.type
_entity_poly.pdbx_seq_one_letter_code
_entity_poly.pdbx_strand_id
1 'polypeptide(L)'
;MNNRIKEVRKNLKLTQKKFGENLNLSESHISNLEKGRVKLTERNIDDICSTYNVNRSWLESGNGVMFTELTKDDEFNILVGKLVAEEDSFKKRVIEEMLKLDDEDWTFIEKFISKIKS
;
A
#
# COMPACT_ATOMS: atom_id res chain seq x y z
N MET A 1 13.95 11.69 13.49
CA MET A 1 13.63 10.81 12.34
C MET A 1 13.87 9.32 12.63
N ASN A 2 14.99 8.97 13.22
CA ASN A 2 15.34 7.55 13.47
C ASN A 2 14.36 6.85 14.41
N ASN A 3 13.91 7.50 15.48
CA ASN A 3 12.91 6.93 16.38
C ASN A 3 11.58 6.66 15.68
N ARG A 4 11.25 7.43 14.66
CA ARG A 4 10.01 7.27 13.92
C ARG A 4 10.01 5.99 13.07
N ILE A 5 11.19 5.56 12.61
CA ILE A 5 11.31 4.28 11.90
C ILE A 5 10.90 3.13 12.82
N LYS A 6 11.37 3.15 14.06
CA LYS A 6 11.01 2.15 15.07
C LYS A 6 9.51 2.18 15.37
N GLU A 7 8.92 3.38 15.45
CA GLU A 7 7.48 3.53 15.64
C GLU A 7 6.67 2.91 14.52
N VAL A 8 7.08 3.17 13.26
CA VAL A 8 6.45 2.57 12.08
C VAL A 8 6.51 1.05 12.16
N ARG A 9 7.70 0.52 12.41
CA ARG A 9 7.91 -0.93 12.49
C ARG A 9 7.03 -1.57 13.57
N LYS A 10 7.01 -0.99 14.75
CA LYS A 10 6.20 -1.50 15.86
C LYS A 10 4.70 -1.42 15.59
N ASN A 11 4.27 -0.34 14.93
CA ASN A 11 2.88 -0.16 14.57
C ASN A 11 2.43 -1.24 13.59
N LEU A 12 3.32 -1.64 12.68
CA LEU A 12 3.06 -2.70 11.71
C LEU A 12 3.27 -4.11 12.31
N LYS A 13 3.72 -4.19 13.56
CA LYS A 13 3.98 -5.45 14.27
C LYS A 13 5.04 -6.31 13.56
N LEU A 14 6.04 -5.65 12.99
CA LEU A 14 7.13 -6.32 12.28
C LEU A 14 8.39 -6.37 13.14
N THR A 15 9.17 -7.45 12.95
CA THR A 15 10.52 -7.53 13.49
C THR A 15 11.47 -6.67 12.65
N GLN A 16 12.63 -6.33 13.20
CA GLN A 16 13.67 -5.61 12.47
C GLN A 16 14.07 -6.38 11.19
N LYS A 17 14.17 -7.70 11.32
CA LYS A 17 14.52 -8.57 10.20
C LYS A 17 13.48 -8.50 9.08
N LYS A 18 12.20 -8.64 9.41
CA LYS A 18 11.12 -8.62 8.42
C LYS A 18 10.96 -7.24 7.78
N PHE A 19 11.06 -6.19 8.60
CA PHE A 19 11.00 -4.81 8.12
C PHE A 19 12.11 -4.55 7.09
N GLY A 20 13.32 -5.01 7.40
CA GLY A 20 14.47 -4.86 6.50
C GLY A 20 14.36 -5.70 5.23
N GLU A 21 13.84 -6.92 5.32
CA GLU A 21 13.66 -7.79 4.15
C GLU A 21 12.83 -7.11 3.07
N ASN A 22 11.76 -6.44 3.45
CA ASN A 22 10.87 -5.74 2.51
C ASN A 22 11.55 -4.54 1.86
N LEU A 23 12.63 -4.05 2.45
CA LEU A 23 13.39 -2.90 1.96
C LEU A 23 14.74 -3.30 1.34
N ASN A 24 15.04 -4.60 1.29
CA ASN A 24 16.36 -5.14 0.88
C ASN A 24 17.49 -4.65 1.77
N LEU A 25 17.22 -4.53 3.08
CA LEU A 25 18.19 -4.12 4.09
C LEU A 25 18.34 -5.21 5.14
N SER A 26 19.53 -5.34 5.69
CA SER A 26 19.82 -6.33 6.74
C SER A 26 19.19 -5.89 8.07
N GLU A 27 18.95 -6.88 8.96
CA GLU A 27 18.49 -6.61 10.32
C GLU A 27 19.43 -5.66 11.06
N SER A 28 20.76 -5.87 10.91
CA SER A 28 21.78 -5.01 11.51
C SER A 28 21.68 -3.58 11.01
N HIS A 29 21.41 -3.40 9.73
CA HIS A 29 21.26 -2.07 9.14
C HIS A 29 20.02 -1.36 9.71
N ILE A 30 18.91 -2.06 9.82
CA ILE A 30 17.69 -1.51 10.44
C ILE A 30 17.95 -1.13 11.90
N SER A 31 18.62 -2.00 12.65
CA SER A 31 18.98 -1.71 14.04
C SER A 31 19.82 -0.43 14.16
N ASN A 32 20.80 -0.27 13.28
CA ASN A 32 21.65 0.92 13.27
C ASN A 32 20.88 2.18 12.86
N LEU A 33 19.95 2.07 11.93
CA LEU A 33 19.07 3.19 11.55
C LEU A 33 18.20 3.61 12.74
N GLU A 34 17.59 2.66 13.44
CA GLU A 34 16.72 2.96 14.58
C GLU A 34 17.47 3.60 15.75
N LYS A 35 18.72 3.20 15.95
CA LYS A 35 19.57 3.74 17.01
C LYS A 35 20.24 5.06 16.65
N GLY A 36 20.09 5.53 15.43
CA GLY A 36 20.72 6.75 14.96
C GLY A 36 22.21 6.64 14.67
N ARG A 37 22.76 5.44 14.60
CA ARG A 37 24.18 5.20 14.31
C ARG A 37 24.50 5.45 12.85
N VAL A 38 23.54 5.27 11.96
CA VAL A 38 23.64 5.48 10.53
C VAL A 38 22.57 6.48 10.12
N LYS A 39 22.92 7.41 9.25
CA LYS A 39 22.01 8.43 8.73
C LYS A 39 21.08 7.83 7.69
N LEU A 40 19.80 8.20 7.72
CA LEU A 40 18.85 7.86 6.68
C LEU A 40 19.21 8.60 5.39
N THR A 41 19.31 7.85 4.30
CA THR A 41 19.50 8.44 2.97
C THR A 41 18.15 8.77 2.35
N GLU A 42 18.14 9.65 1.34
CA GLU A 42 16.92 9.95 0.57
C GLU A 42 16.28 8.67 0.01
N ARG A 43 17.11 7.77 -0.49
CA ARG A 43 16.65 6.48 -1.02
C ARG A 43 15.94 5.65 0.05
N ASN A 44 16.51 5.58 1.26
CA ASN A 44 15.90 4.85 2.37
C ASN A 44 14.55 5.45 2.76
N ILE A 45 14.46 6.77 2.78
CA ILE A 45 13.21 7.49 3.08
C ILE A 45 12.17 7.17 2.01
N ASP A 46 12.54 7.26 0.73
CA ASP A 46 11.65 6.96 -0.38
C ASP A 46 11.15 5.51 -0.32
N ASP A 47 12.03 4.56 -0.05
CA ASP A 47 11.69 3.14 0.02
C ASP A 47 10.74 2.86 1.19
N ILE A 48 10.99 3.44 2.35
CA ILE A 48 10.12 3.28 3.51
C ILE A 48 8.72 3.85 3.23
N CYS A 49 8.67 5.05 2.68
CA CYS A 49 7.40 5.71 2.37
C CYS A 49 6.59 4.95 1.32
N SER A 50 7.24 4.45 0.27
CA SER A 50 6.54 3.71 -0.78
C SER A 50 6.16 2.29 -0.37
N THR A 51 7.02 1.59 0.36
CA THR A 51 6.79 0.20 0.76
C THR A 51 5.71 0.08 1.84
N TYR A 52 5.73 0.98 2.81
CA TYR A 52 4.85 0.92 3.98
C TYR A 52 3.78 2.00 4.01
N ASN A 53 3.68 2.79 2.96
CA ASN A 53 2.70 3.88 2.84
C ASN A 53 2.80 4.90 3.98
N VAL A 54 4.03 5.23 4.35
CA VAL A 54 4.34 6.19 5.41
C VAL A 54 4.28 7.61 4.85
N ASN A 55 3.71 8.52 5.63
CA ASN A 55 3.68 9.95 5.30
C ASN A 55 5.08 10.53 5.48
N ARG A 56 5.68 11.00 4.38
CA ARG A 56 7.04 11.54 4.38
C ARG A 56 7.21 12.71 5.35
N SER A 57 6.25 13.63 5.39
CA SER A 57 6.30 14.76 6.30
C SER A 57 6.32 14.32 7.75
N TRP A 58 5.55 13.31 8.10
CA TRP A 58 5.58 12.75 9.45
C TRP A 58 6.93 12.06 9.75
N LEU A 59 7.45 11.28 8.82
CA LEU A 59 8.73 10.60 9.00
C LEU A 59 9.89 11.58 9.20
N GLU A 60 9.93 12.64 8.41
CA GLU A 60 11.01 13.63 8.44
C GLU A 60 10.89 14.62 9.60
N SER A 61 9.69 15.09 9.91
CA SER A 61 9.49 16.21 10.85
C SER A 61 8.41 15.97 11.91
N GLY A 62 7.69 14.85 11.87
CA GLY A 62 6.62 14.58 12.81
C GLY A 62 5.29 15.26 12.49
N ASN A 63 5.20 15.92 11.33
CA ASN A 63 3.98 16.62 10.92
C ASN A 63 2.96 15.68 10.29
N GLY A 64 1.70 15.80 10.72
CA GLY A 64 0.61 15.01 10.18
C GLY A 64 0.50 13.63 10.81
N VAL A 65 -0.07 12.69 10.08
CA VAL A 65 -0.28 11.32 10.54
C VAL A 65 0.80 10.39 10.01
N MET A 66 1.04 9.29 10.72
CA MET A 66 2.10 8.32 10.41
C MET A 66 1.93 7.71 9.01
N PHE A 67 0.72 7.25 8.69
CA PHE A 67 0.44 6.58 7.41
C PHE A 67 -0.43 7.45 6.53
N THR A 68 -0.10 7.45 5.23
CA THR A 68 -0.92 8.11 4.21
C THR A 68 -2.17 7.28 3.97
N GLU A 69 -3.34 7.92 3.96
CA GLU A 69 -4.57 7.23 3.60
C GLU A 69 -4.59 6.99 2.10
N LEU A 70 -5.00 5.78 1.70
CA LEU A 70 -5.21 5.47 0.29
C LEU A 70 -6.47 6.17 -0.19
N THR A 71 -6.40 6.80 -1.36
CA THR A 71 -7.59 7.34 -2.02
C THR A 71 -8.43 6.17 -2.55
N LYS A 72 -9.71 6.45 -2.89
CA LYS A 72 -10.57 5.44 -3.53
C LYS A 72 -9.99 4.96 -4.85
N ASP A 73 -9.35 5.87 -5.59
CA ASP A 73 -8.70 5.52 -6.86
C ASP A 73 -7.50 4.61 -6.62
N ASP A 74 -6.71 4.84 -5.59
CA ASP A 74 -5.60 3.98 -5.22
C ASP A 74 -6.08 2.58 -4.84
N GLU A 75 -7.14 2.49 -4.05
CA GLU A 75 -7.74 1.21 -3.68
C GLU A 75 -8.25 0.45 -4.90
N PHE A 76 -8.91 1.15 -5.81
CA PHE A 76 -9.40 0.58 -7.06
C PHE A 76 -8.24 0.04 -7.90
N ASN A 77 -7.18 0.83 -8.06
CA ASN A 77 -6.02 0.43 -8.85
C ASN A 77 -5.32 -0.80 -8.26
N ILE A 78 -5.26 -0.92 -6.94
CA ILE A 78 -4.71 -2.10 -6.27
C ILE A 78 -5.55 -3.35 -6.60
N LEU A 79 -6.87 -3.23 -6.52
CA LEU A 79 -7.77 -4.34 -6.83
C LEU A 79 -7.67 -4.77 -8.29
N VAL A 80 -7.61 -3.81 -9.21
CA VAL A 80 -7.42 -4.09 -10.64
C VAL A 80 -6.07 -4.77 -10.89
N GLY A 81 -5.01 -4.30 -10.23
CA GLY A 81 -3.69 -4.89 -10.34
C GLY A 81 -3.66 -6.35 -9.89
N LYS A 82 -4.34 -6.67 -8.80
CA LYS A 82 -4.46 -8.05 -8.33
C LYS A 82 -5.20 -8.93 -9.34
N LEU A 83 -6.26 -8.41 -9.93
CA LEU A 83 -7.03 -9.12 -10.94
C LEU A 83 -6.18 -9.40 -12.19
N VAL A 84 -5.45 -8.40 -12.66
CA VAL A 84 -4.58 -8.51 -13.84
C VAL A 84 -3.48 -9.55 -13.63
N ALA A 85 -2.98 -9.66 -12.39
CA ALA A 85 -1.94 -10.63 -12.04
C ALA A 85 -2.44 -12.07 -12.01
N GLU A 86 -3.74 -12.31 -11.88
CA GLU A 86 -4.32 -13.65 -11.93
C GLU A 86 -4.28 -14.20 -13.36
N GLU A 87 -3.75 -15.41 -13.51
CA GLU A 87 -3.76 -16.10 -14.81
C GLU A 87 -5.06 -16.87 -14.96
N ASP A 88 -5.73 -16.69 -16.09
CA ASP A 88 -6.91 -17.47 -16.52
C ASP A 88 -7.95 -17.70 -15.40
N SER A 89 -8.21 -16.70 -14.57
CA SER A 89 -9.19 -16.81 -13.51
C SER A 89 -10.61 -16.57 -14.04
N PHE A 90 -11.58 -17.20 -13.37
CA PHE A 90 -13.00 -16.94 -13.64
C PHE A 90 -13.36 -15.48 -13.47
N LYS A 91 -12.82 -14.84 -12.42
CA LYS A 91 -13.05 -13.42 -12.16
C LYS A 91 -12.60 -12.56 -13.33
N LYS A 92 -11.44 -12.85 -13.88
CA LYS A 92 -10.87 -12.11 -15.00
C LYS A 92 -11.77 -12.24 -16.24
N ARG A 93 -12.23 -13.45 -16.53
CA ARG A 93 -13.14 -13.70 -17.66
C ARG A 93 -14.48 -12.96 -17.51
N VAL A 94 -15.04 -12.97 -16.30
CA VAL A 94 -16.28 -12.23 -16.02
C VAL A 94 -16.09 -10.74 -16.25
N ILE A 95 -15.00 -10.17 -15.75
CA ILE A 95 -14.72 -8.73 -15.91
C ILE A 95 -14.50 -8.40 -17.39
N GLU A 96 -13.78 -9.23 -18.14
CA GLU A 96 -13.58 -9.02 -19.57
C GLU A 96 -14.92 -8.95 -20.32
N GLU A 97 -15.84 -9.85 -20.01
CA GLU A 97 -17.17 -9.83 -20.64
C GLU A 97 -17.99 -8.62 -20.18
N MET A 98 -17.89 -8.22 -18.93
CA MET A 98 -18.59 -7.02 -18.44
C MET A 98 -18.10 -5.74 -19.11
N LEU A 99 -16.81 -5.65 -19.40
CA LEU A 99 -16.24 -4.48 -20.05
C LEU A 99 -16.71 -4.32 -21.50
N LYS A 100 -17.27 -5.37 -22.09
CA LYS A 100 -17.84 -5.33 -23.45
C LYS A 100 -19.32 -4.92 -23.47
N LEU A 101 -19.95 -4.77 -22.31
CA LEU A 101 -21.35 -4.39 -22.20
C LEU A 101 -21.55 -2.92 -22.63
N ASP A 102 -22.74 -2.63 -23.16
CA ASP A 102 -23.10 -1.26 -23.53
C ASP A 102 -23.63 -0.47 -22.34
N ASP A 103 -23.91 0.82 -22.54
CA ASP A 103 -24.35 1.70 -21.46
C ASP A 103 -25.70 1.27 -20.85
N GLU A 104 -26.59 0.72 -21.66
CA GLU A 104 -27.89 0.22 -21.20
C GLU A 104 -27.71 -0.95 -20.25
N ASP A 105 -26.83 -1.89 -20.58
CA ASP A 105 -26.50 -3.02 -19.74
C ASP A 105 -25.89 -2.56 -18.42
N TRP A 106 -24.99 -1.60 -18.46
CA TRP A 106 -24.38 -1.02 -17.26
C TRP A 106 -25.41 -0.33 -16.35
N THR A 107 -26.38 0.35 -16.94
CA THR A 107 -27.49 0.97 -16.19
C THR A 107 -28.30 -0.08 -15.44
N PHE A 108 -28.56 -1.22 -16.08
CA PHE A 108 -29.26 -2.34 -15.44
C PHE A 108 -28.48 -2.88 -14.23
N ILE A 109 -27.17 -3.08 -14.41
CA ILE A 109 -26.30 -3.56 -13.33
C ILE A 109 -26.28 -2.58 -12.17
N GLU A 110 -26.22 -1.28 -12.44
CA GLU A 110 -26.25 -0.23 -11.40
C GLU A 110 -27.52 -0.32 -10.57
N LYS A 111 -28.66 -0.49 -11.20
CA LYS A 111 -29.95 -0.65 -10.51
C LYS A 111 -29.99 -1.91 -9.65
N PHE A 112 -29.43 -3.01 -10.18
CA PHE A 112 -29.37 -4.28 -9.46
C PHE A 112 -28.51 -4.16 -8.19
N ILE A 113 -27.33 -3.55 -8.29
CA ILE A 113 -26.43 -3.35 -7.16
C ILE A 113 -27.07 -2.44 -6.11
N SER A 114 -27.79 -1.40 -6.52
CA SER A 114 -28.49 -0.50 -5.62
C SER A 114 -29.53 -1.24 -4.78
N LYS A 115 -30.22 -2.22 -5.34
CA LYS A 115 -31.19 -3.06 -4.61
C LYS A 115 -30.50 -3.93 -3.57
N ILE A 116 -29.31 -4.46 -3.86
CA ILE A 116 -28.57 -5.30 -2.93
C ILE A 116 -28.08 -4.49 -1.73
N LYS A 117 -27.67 -3.23 -1.95
CA LYS A 117 -27.13 -2.37 -0.89
C LYS A 117 -28.18 -1.73 0.01
N SER A 118 -29.40 -1.67 -0.43
CA SER A 118 -30.47 -1.00 0.33
C SER A 118 -31.08 -1.88 1.44
#